data_252ea4326fba884526aaead5d10c54d2
#
_entry.id   252ea4326fba884526aaead5d10c54d2
#
_cell.length_a   1.000
_cell.length_b   1.000
_cell.length_c   1.000
_cell.angle_alpha   90.00
_cell.angle_beta   90.00
_cell.angle_gamma   90.00
#
_symmetry.space_group_name_H-M   'P 1'
#
loop_
_entity.id
_entity.type
_entity.pdbx_description
1 polymer ?
#
loop_
_entity_poly.entity_id
_entity_poly.type
_entity_poly.pdbx_seq_one_letter_code
_entity_poly.pdbx_strand_id
1 'polypeptide(L)'
;MAEATPIFNSSKAKFKMKSLPSTVVSKISRLGNVTLIAIAGFAATSANPALAHGDKAMKAGPVVKEQKPWGIAGDLSSVKRTVTLTMDDKMRFTPDTLSFKEGETVRFIVKNQGKLLHEMVIGTRAELDAHAALMEKFPNLAHDEPYMAHVDPGKQGGLVWTFNRPGDFEFACLVAGHFAAGMKGRIKVSAR
;
A
#
# COMPACT_ATOMS: atom_id res chain seq x y z
N MET A 1 -34.07 -33.42 -20.29
CA MET A 1 -33.01 -32.91 -21.15
C MET A 1 -33.48 -31.62 -21.77
N ALA A 2 -33.01 -30.50 -21.28
CA ALA A 2 -33.14 -29.20 -21.91
C ALA A 2 -31.93 -28.35 -21.47
N GLU A 3 -31.02 -28.11 -22.41
CA GLU A 3 -29.86 -27.24 -22.24
C GLU A 3 -30.30 -25.79 -22.25
N ALA A 4 -29.89 -25.03 -21.27
CA ALA A 4 -30.05 -23.59 -21.23
C ALA A 4 -28.73 -22.90 -21.56
N THR A 5 -28.67 -22.28 -22.73
CA THR A 5 -27.55 -21.44 -23.20
C THR A 5 -27.62 -20.06 -22.58
N PRO A 6 -26.55 -19.51 -21.99
CA PRO A 6 -26.56 -18.14 -21.50
C PRO A 6 -26.31 -17.15 -22.65
N ILE A 7 -27.22 -16.19 -22.79
CA ILE A 7 -27.13 -15.09 -23.75
C ILE A 7 -26.17 -14.02 -23.20
N PHE A 8 -25.05 -13.84 -23.88
CA PHE A 8 -24.04 -12.82 -23.60
C PHE A 8 -24.48 -11.49 -24.26
N ASN A 9 -24.96 -10.54 -23.48
CA ASN A 9 -25.32 -9.21 -23.97
C ASN A 9 -24.14 -8.26 -23.88
N SER A 10 -23.47 -8.01 -25.01
CA SER A 10 -22.34 -7.11 -25.16
C SER A 10 -22.86 -5.67 -25.38
N SER A 11 -22.91 -4.88 -24.31
CA SER A 11 -23.17 -3.45 -24.42
C SER A 11 -21.85 -2.67 -24.60
N LYS A 12 -21.59 -2.24 -25.85
CA LYS A 12 -20.45 -1.38 -26.21
C LYS A 12 -20.71 0.06 -25.76
N ALA A 13 -20.13 0.47 -24.64
CA ALA A 13 -20.07 1.88 -24.24
C ALA A 13 -19.02 2.60 -25.08
N LYS A 14 -19.46 3.51 -25.97
CA LYS A 14 -18.60 4.43 -26.73
C LYS A 14 -18.17 5.57 -25.81
N PHE A 15 -16.90 5.61 -25.48
CA PHE A 15 -16.28 6.72 -24.75
C PHE A 15 -15.91 7.83 -25.74
N LYS A 16 -16.59 8.97 -25.65
CA LYS A 16 -16.40 10.15 -26.50
C LYS A 16 -15.36 11.06 -25.86
N MET A 17 -14.14 11.07 -26.41
CA MET A 17 -13.09 12.01 -26.04
C MET A 17 -13.48 13.43 -26.48
N LYS A 18 -13.56 14.36 -25.53
CA LYS A 18 -13.63 15.80 -25.80
C LYS A 18 -12.23 16.37 -25.90
N SER A 19 -11.90 16.94 -27.07
CA SER A 19 -10.69 17.70 -27.32
C SER A 19 -10.75 19.06 -26.62
N LEU A 20 -9.65 19.42 -25.93
CA LEU A 20 -9.45 20.77 -25.38
C LEU A 20 -8.83 21.71 -26.45
N PRO A 21 -9.23 22.96 -26.49
CA PRO A 21 -8.65 23.90 -27.46
C PRO A 21 -7.32 24.49 -26.96
N SER A 22 -6.39 24.49 -27.88
CA SER A 22 -5.12 25.23 -27.83
C SER A 22 -5.40 26.71 -28.14
N THR A 23 -4.75 27.61 -27.44
CA THR A 23 -4.30 28.96 -27.81
C THR A 23 -4.51 29.95 -26.68
N VAL A 24 -3.43 30.49 -26.13
CA VAL A 24 -3.20 31.96 -26.07
C VAL A 24 -1.70 32.20 -25.94
N VAL A 25 -1.12 32.69 -27.07
CA VAL A 25 0.15 33.39 -27.12
C VAL A 25 -0.15 34.84 -26.85
N SER A 26 0.45 35.44 -25.82
CA SER A 26 0.49 36.91 -25.69
C SER A 26 1.92 37.39 -25.60
N LYS A 27 2.33 38.11 -26.65
CA LYS A 27 3.54 38.92 -26.73
C LYS A 27 3.41 40.12 -25.79
N ILE A 28 4.44 40.41 -24.99
CA ILE A 28 4.69 41.78 -24.54
C ILE A 28 6.19 42.06 -24.74
N SER A 29 6.44 42.99 -25.61
CA SER A 29 7.74 43.64 -25.86
C SER A 29 7.82 44.96 -25.07
N ARG A 30 9.04 45.33 -24.76
CA ARG A 30 9.67 46.65 -24.63
C ARG A 30 10.03 47.18 -23.25
N LEU A 31 11.30 47.28 -23.14
CA LEU A 31 12.20 48.45 -22.84
C LEU A 31 11.97 49.21 -21.52
N GLY A 32 13.04 49.32 -20.76
CA GLY A 32 13.23 50.38 -19.79
C GLY A 32 14.43 50.19 -18.87
N ASN A 33 15.51 50.78 -19.25
CA ASN A 33 16.60 51.38 -18.46
C ASN A 33 17.24 50.64 -17.23
N VAL A 34 18.50 50.43 -17.42
CA VAL A 34 19.64 50.22 -16.55
C VAL A 34 19.65 51.11 -15.30
N THR A 35 19.77 50.54 -14.12
CA THR A 35 20.43 51.14 -12.97
C THR A 35 21.22 50.06 -12.27
N LEU A 36 22.54 50.15 -12.39
CA LEU A 36 23.49 49.28 -11.69
C LEU A 36 23.53 49.68 -10.24
N ILE A 37 22.96 48.89 -9.36
CA ILE A 37 23.21 48.96 -7.90
C ILE A 37 23.97 47.68 -7.53
N ALA A 38 25.25 47.84 -7.31
CA ALA A 38 26.08 46.77 -6.72
C ALA A 38 25.71 46.59 -5.23
N ILE A 39 24.91 45.58 -4.95
CA ILE A 39 24.68 45.12 -3.58
C ILE A 39 25.52 43.85 -3.41
N ALA A 40 26.56 43.95 -2.55
CA ALA A 40 27.30 42.78 -2.08
C ALA A 40 26.34 41.89 -1.28
N GLY A 41 25.74 40.92 -1.96
CA GLY A 41 24.87 39.94 -1.36
C GLY A 41 25.67 38.82 -0.72
N PHE A 42 25.60 38.78 0.59
CA PHE A 42 26.04 37.68 1.44
C PHE A 42 25.28 36.41 0.99
N ALA A 43 25.96 35.49 0.31
CA ALA A 43 25.41 34.21 -0.07
C ALA A 43 25.29 33.34 1.20
N ALA A 44 24.15 33.45 1.88
CA ALA A 44 23.74 32.44 2.85
C ALA A 44 23.37 31.18 2.07
N THR A 45 24.28 30.22 1.99
CA THR A 45 23.97 28.87 1.53
C THR A 45 23.06 28.24 2.57
N SER A 46 21.75 28.37 2.39
CA SER A 46 20.78 27.52 3.07
C SER A 46 21.01 26.10 2.57
N ALA A 47 21.76 25.32 3.31
CA ALA A 47 21.78 23.87 3.16
C ALA A 47 20.37 23.38 3.50
N ASN A 48 19.57 23.17 2.45
CA ASN A 48 18.36 22.39 2.61
C ASN A 48 18.77 20.99 3.08
N PRO A 49 18.32 20.52 4.26
CA PRO A 49 18.51 19.13 4.59
C PRO A 49 17.79 18.32 3.50
N ALA A 50 18.55 17.53 2.75
CA ALA A 50 17.98 16.55 1.85
C ALA A 50 17.10 15.63 2.71
N LEU A 51 15.78 15.82 2.62
CA LEU A 51 14.81 14.87 3.15
C LEU A 51 15.09 13.56 2.41
N ALA A 52 15.70 12.62 3.11
CA ALA A 52 15.89 11.26 2.63
C ALA A 52 14.50 10.68 2.36
N HIS A 53 14.11 10.67 1.10
CA HIS A 53 12.92 9.98 0.62
C HIS A 53 13.16 8.47 0.74
N GLY A 54 12.73 7.88 1.86
CA GLY A 54 13.04 6.49 2.14
C GLY A 54 11.94 5.67 2.80
N ASP A 55 11.01 6.32 3.47
CA ASP A 55 9.90 5.62 4.11
C ASP A 55 8.61 5.99 3.40
N LYS A 56 7.94 5.03 2.77
CA LYS A 56 6.55 5.26 2.34
C LYS A 56 5.76 5.55 3.62
N ALA A 57 5.49 6.84 3.87
CA ALA A 57 4.61 7.23 4.96
C ALA A 57 3.30 6.47 4.83
N MET A 58 2.80 5.93 5.95
CA MET A 58 1.45 5.36 5.98
C MET A 58 0.51 6.38 5.38
N LYS A 59 -0.33 5.98 4.42
CA LYS A 59 -1.20 6.89 3.67
C LYS A 59 -1.94 7.82 4.62
N ALA A 60 -1.64 9.13 4.54
CA ALA A 60 -2.36 10.17 5.24
C ALA A 60 -3.56 10.58 4.38
N GLY A 61 -4.68 9.89 4.53
CA GLY A 61 -5.93 10.18 3.82
C GLY A 61 -7.09 9.39 4.42
N PRO A 62 -8.34 9.71 4.09
CA PRO A 62 -9.47 8.93 4.55
C PRO A 62 -9.35 7.51 3.98
N VAL A 63 -9.10 6.56 4.87
CA VAL A 63 -9.05 5.12 4.54
C VAL A 63 -10.48 4.62 4.45
N VAL A 64 -10.83 3.97 3.34
CA VAL A 64 -12.12 3.28 3.21
C VAL A 64 -12.18 2.16 4.25
N LYS A 65 -13.11 2.27 5.20
CA LYS A 65 -13.29 1.28 6.26
C LYS A 65 -14.33 0.26 5.83
N GLU A 66 -13.87 -0.77 5.16
CA GLU A 66 -14.69 -1.94 4.83
C GLU A 66 -14.50 -3.03 5.86
N GLN A 67 -15.60 -3.60 6.38
CA GLN A 67 -15.52 -4.71 7.30
C GLN A 67 -15.13 -5.99 6.56
N LYS A 68 -14.00 -6.57 6.94
CA LYS A 68 -13.55 -7.88 6.47
C LYS A 68 -13.78 -8.96 7.54
N PRO A 69 -13.80 -10.25 7.19
CA PRO A 69 -13.87 -11.34 8.18
C PRO A 69 -12.79 -11.25 9.26
N TRP A 70 -11.60 -10.72 8.92
CA TRP A 70 -10.44 -10.59 9.81
C TRP A 70 -10.30 -9.22 10.47
N GLY A 71 -11.27 -8.32 10.35
CA GLY A 71 -11.24 -7.01 11.00
C GLY A 71 -11.59 -5.85 10.07
N ILE A 72 -11.10 -4.66 10.44
CA ILE A 72 -11.39 -3.42 9.74
C ILE A 72 -10.17 -2.48 9.81
N ALA A 73 -10.03 -1.58 8.83
CA ALA A 73 -8.98 -0.55 8.86
C ALA A 73 -9.06 0.27 10.15
N GLY A 74 -7.93 0.38 10.86
CA GLY A 74 -7.83 1.09 12.13
C GLY A 74 -7.46 2.55 11.97
N ASP A 75 -7.74 3.36 13.00
CA ASP A 75 -7.25 4.73 13.11
C ASP A 75 -5.96 4.78 13.92
N LEU A 76 -5.01 5.61 13.51
CA LEU A 76 -3.75 5.82 14.24
C LEU A 76 -3.98 6.25 15.69
N SER A 77 -4.99 7.07 15.95
CA SER A 77 -5.37 7.54 17.29
C SER A 77 -5.88 6.42 18.21
N SER A 78 -6.35 5.31 17.63
CA SER A 78 -6.88 4.15 18.35
C SER A 78 -5.87 3.06 18.59
N VAL A 79 -4.62 3.22 18.14
CA VAL A 79 -3.56 2.21 18.25
C VAL A 79 -3.27 1.89 19.72
N LYS A 80 -3.39 0.62 20.08
CA LYS A 80 -3.07 0.09 21.42
C LYS A 80 -1.69 -0.57 21.46
N ARG A 81 -1.22 -1.09 20.34
CA ARG A 81 0.05 -1.80 20.23
C ARG A 81 0.70 -1.58 18.87
N THR A 82 2.02 -1.48 18.87
CA THR A 82 2.82 -1.51 17.64
C THR A 82 3.55 -2.85 17.56
N VAL A 83 3.46 -3.50 16.40
CA VAL A 83 4.18 -4.74 16.08
C VAL A 83 5.13 -4.46 14.94
N THR A 84 6.40 -4.80 15.13
CA THR A 84 7.39 -4.74 14.06
C THR A 84 7.63 -6.13 13.52
N LEU A 85 7.52 -6.29 12.18
CA LEU A 85 7.91 -7.50 11.46
C LEU A 85 9.07 -7.19 10.53
N THR A 86 9.91 -8.19 10.30
CA THR A 86 10.90 -8.17 9.24
C THR A 86 10.55 -9.18 8.15
N MET A 87 10.92 -8.87 6.92
CA MET A 87 10.82 -9.71 5.74
C MET A 87 12.20 -9.87 5.12
N ASP A 88 12.51 -11.04 4.59
CA ASP A 88 13.78 -11.31 3.91
C ASP A 88 13.62 -12.23 2.69
N ASP A 89 14.68 -12.33 1.89
CA ASP A 89 14.70 -13.13 0.67
C ASP A 89 14.77 -14.65 0.92
N LYS A 90 14.74 -15.10 2.19
CA LYS A 90 14.50 -16.49 2.56
C LYS A 90 13.01 -16.82 2.54
N MET A 91 12.18 -15.86 2.10
CA MET A 91 10.71 -15.97 2.06
C MET A 91 10.11 -16.20 3.45
N ARG A 92 10.52 -15.36 4.42
CA ARG A 92 10.05 -15.46 5.82
C ARG A 92 9.67 -14.10 6.39
N PHE A 93 8.69 -14.16 7.27
CA PHE A 93 8.38 -13.10 8.22
C PHE A 93 8.97 -13.43 9.58
N THR A 94 9.44 -12.43 10.30
CA THR A 94 9.89 -12.57 11.68
C THR A 94 9.28 -11.45 12.54
N PRO A 95 8.44 -11.74 13.53
CA PRO A 95 7.88 -13.05 13.84
C PRO A 95 6.89 -13.55 12.78
N ASP A 96 6.65 -14.85 12.71
CA ASP A 96 5.69 -15.51 11.82
C ASP A 96 4.38 -15.89 12.51
N THR A 97 4.27 -15.66 13.80
CA THR A 97 3.08 -15.97 14.61
C THR A 97 2.76 -14.79 15.52
N LEU A 98 1.52 -14.33 15.45
CA LEU A 98 1.01 -13.19 16.19
C LEU A 98 -0.26 -13.56 16.94
N SER A 99 -0.48 -12.91 18.10
CA SER A 99 -1.69 -13.10 18.89
C SER A 99 -2.23 -11.75 19.34
N PHE A 100 -3.53 -11.58 19.21
CA PHE A 100 -4.26 -10.36 19.55
C PHE A 100 -5.53 -10.71 20.34
N LYS A 101 -6.14 -9.68 20.92
CA LYS A 101 -7.47 -9.76 21.52
C LYS A 101 -8.48 -9.06 20.61
N GLU A 102 -9.70 -9.54 20.60
CA GLU A 102 -10.79 -8.88 19.92
C GLU A 102 -10.90 -7.40 20.34
N GLY A 103 -11.06 -6.50 19.35
CA GLY A 103 -11.12 -5.06 19.54
C GLY A 103 -9.76 -4.37 19.65
N GLU A 104 -8.65 -5.10 19.51
CA GLU A 104 -7.31 -4.51 19.53
C GLU A 104 -7.01 -3.81 18.19
N THR A 105 -6.61 -2.53 18.26
CA THR A 105 -6.09 -1.79 17.10
C THR A 105 -4.57 -1.81 17.14
N VAL A 106 -3.97 -2.34 16.09
CA VAL A 106 -2.54 -2.60 15.99
C VAL A 106 -1.94 -1.80 14.84
N ARG A 107 -0.82 -1.14 15.11
CA ARG A 107 0.05 -0.58 14.07
C ARG A 107 1.10 -1.62 13.71
N PHE A 108 1.14 -2.02 12.45
CA PHE A 108 2.23 -2.83 11.92
C PHE A 108 3.30 -1.94 11.30
N ILE A 109 4.56 -2.21 11.66
CA ILE A 109 5.75 -1.68 10.99
C ILE A 109 6.42 -2.88 10.33
N VAL A 110 6.50 -2.86 9.01
CA VAL A 110 7.03 -3.97 8.22
C VAL A 110 8.33 -3.52 7.56
N LYS A 111 9.43 -4.19 7.88
CA LYS A 111 10.78 -3.86 7.38
C LYS A 111 11.23 -4.91 6.39
N ASN A 112 11.55 -4.50 5.18
CA ASN A 112 12.14 -5.37 4.18
C ASN A 112 13.68 -5.34 4.31
N GLN A 113 14.25 -6.43 4.78
CA GLN A 113 15.70 -6.62 4.92
C GLN A 113 16.31 -7.36 3.72
N GLY A 114 15.46 -7.72 2.74
CA GLY A 114 15.86 -8.38 1.51
C GLY A 114 16.23 -7.40 0.39
N LYS A 115 16.48 -7.98 -0.77
CA LYS A 115 16.80 -7.29 -2.04
C LYS A 115 15.63 -7.35 -3.03
N LEU A 116 14.61 -8.14 -2.74
CA LEU A 116 13.39 -8.27 -3.54
C LEU A 116 12.28 -7.40 -2.95
N LEU A 117 11.29 -7.06 -3.77
CA LEU A 117 10.04 -6.49 -3.29
C LEU A 117 9.32 -7.52 -2.43
N HIS A 118 8.85 -7.12 -1.27
CA HIS A 118 7.99 -7.93 -0.42
C HIS A 118 6.76 -7.14 -0.02
N GLU A 119 5.73 -7.86 0.40
CA GLU A 119 4.52 -7.25 0.94
C GLU A 119 3.99 -8.04 2.15
N MET A 120 3.16 -7.39 2.96
CA MET A 120 2.37 -8.03 3.99
C MET A 120 0.90 -7.82 3.66
N VAL A 121 0.15 -8.89 3.48
CA VAL A 121 -1.30 -8.89 3.25
C VAL A 121 -1.95 -9.71 4.35
N ILE A 122 -2.93 -9.15 5.08
CA ILE A 122 -3.71 -9.86 6.10
C ILE A 122 -4.98 -10.39 5.45
N GLY A 123 -5.36 -11.65 5.77
CA GLY A 123 -6.57 -12.24 5.23
C GLY A 123 -6.97 -13.55 5.91
N THR A 124 -8.06 -14.13 5.43
CA THR A 124 -8.35 -15.54 5.66
C THR A 124 -7.50 -16.39 4.71
N ARG A 125 -7.27 -17.64 5.06
CA ARG A 125 -6.53 -18.57 4.20
C ARG A 125 -7.11 -18.62 2.78
N ALA A 126 -8.42 -18.73 2.65
CA ALA A 126 -9.08 -18.83 1.34
C ALA A 126 -8.88 -17.58 0.47
N GLU A 127 -8.92 -16.39 1.07
CA GLU A 127 -8.71 -15.15 0.32
C GLU A 127 -7.25 -14.94 -0.06
N LEU A 128 -6.31 -15.30 0.81
CA LEU A 128 -4.88 -15.27 0.47
C LEU A 128 -4.53 -16.27 -0.63
N ASP A 129 -5.09 -17.48 -0.61
CA ASP A 129 -4.91 -18.47 -1.68
C ASP A 129 -5.46 -17.95 -3.02
N ALA A 130 -6.66 -17.37 -3.02
CA ALA A 130 -7.27 -16.79 -4.23
C ALA A 130 -6.48 -15.59 -4.77
N HIS A 131 -6.01 -14.72 -3.88
CA HIS A 131 -5.21 -13.56 -4.26
C HIS A 131 -3.83 -13.98 -4.78
N ALA A 132 -3.16 -14.95 -4.14
CA ALA A 132 -1.90 -15.50 -4.63
C ALA A 132 -2.05 -16.06 -6.07
N ALA A 133 -3.11 -16.81 -6.34
CA ALA A 133 -3.39 -17.33 -7.68
C ALA A 133 -3.65 -16.21 -8.71
N LEU A 134 -4.25 -15.08 -8.27
CA LEU A 134 -4.42 -13.91 -9.13
C LEU A 134 -3.08 -13.25 -9.46
N MET A 135 -2.20 -13.11 -8.46
CA MET A 135 -0.87 -12.51 -8.64
C MET A 135 0.07 -13.37 -9.48
N GLU A 136 -0.04 -14.71 -9.39
CA GLU A 136 0.67 -15.61 -10.32
C GLU A 136 0.25 -15.39 -11.77
N LYS A 137 -1.04 -15.13 -12.00
CA LYS A 137 -1.57 -14.88 -13.33
C LYS A 137 -1.29 -13.47 -13.85
N PHE A 138 -1.26 -12.49 -12.95
CA PHE A 138 -1.10 -11.07 -13.25
C PHE A 138 -0.07 -10.40 -12.31
N PRO A 139 1.23 -10.74 -12.43
CA PRO A 139 2.25 -10.33 -11.45
C PRO A 139 2.47 -8.82 -11.32
N ASN A 140 2.04 -8.05 -12.32
CA ASN A 140 2.14 -6.59 -12.34
C ASN A 140 0.80 -5.88 -12.06
N LEU A 141 -0.20 -6.59 -11.56
CA LEU A 141 -1.49 -6.00 -11.21
C LEU A 141 -1.29 -5.03 -10.06
N ALA A 142 -1.45 -3.73 -10.34
CA ALA A 142 -1.38 -2.72 -9.29
C ALA A 142 -2.62 -2.83 -8.39
N HIS A 143 -2.39 -2.99 -7.11
CA HIS A 143 -3.43 -3.04 -6.09
C HIS A 143 -2.90 -2.48 -4.78
N ASP A 144 -3.77 -1.91 -3.97
CA ASP A 144 -3.37 -1.27 -2.72
C ASP A 144 -4.59 -1.16 -1.80
N GLU A 145 -4.64 -2.00 -0.80
CA GLU A 145 -5.73 -2.13 0.14
C GLU A 145 -5.30 -1.76 1.57
N PRO A 146 -6.23 -1.34 2.45
CA PRO A 146 -5.88 -0.94 3.81
C PRO A 146 -5.25 -2.03 4.68
N TYR A 147 -5.43 -3.30 4.31
CA TYR A 147 -4.90 -4.48 5.00
C TYR A 147 -3.60 -4.99 4.39
N MET A 148 -2.94 -4.20 3.54
CA MET A 148 -1.67 -4.56 2.91
C MET A 148 -0.63 -3.45 2.95
N ALA A 149 0.64 -3.84 2.89
CA ALA A 149 1.78 -2.95 2.81
C ALA A 149 2.82 -3.52 1.85
N HIS A 150 3.05 -2.82 0.72
CA HIS A 150 4.16 -3.10 -0.20
C HIS A 150 5.42 -2.41 0.31
N VAL A 151 6.53 -3.13 0.37
CA VAL A 151 7.78 -2.64 0.94
C VAL A 151 8.95 -2.93 0.01
N ASP A 152 9.50 -1.88 -0.58
CA ASP A 152 10.67 -1.97 -1.45
C ASP A 152 11.91 -2.49 -0.68
N PRO A 153 12.93 -3.03 -1.37
CA PRO A 153 14.18 -3.50 -0.76
C PRO A 153 14.81 -2.47 0.16
N GLY A 154 15.16 -2.88 1.38
CA GLY A 154 15.81 -2.04 2.38
C GLY A 154 14.91 -0.92 2.96
N LYS A 155 13.61 -0.92 2.65
CA LYS A 155 12.65 0.08 3.15
C LYS A 155 11.77 -0.48 4.25
N GLN A 156 10.94 0.40 4.81
CA GLN A 156 9.85 0.01 5.71
C GLN A 156 8.52 0.58 5.23
N GLY A 157 7.47 -0.12 5.56
CA GLY A 157 6.08 0.28 5.34
C GLY A 157 5.24 -0.11 6.53
N GLY A 158 3.93 -0.02 6.41
CA GLY A 158 3.06 -0.51 7.46
C GLY A 158 1.59 -0.21 7.21
N LEU A 159 0.77 -0.71 8.11
CA LEU A 159 -0.67 -0.53 8.11
C LEU A 159 -1.21 -0.45 9.54
N VAL A 160 -2.42 0.05 9.70
CA VAL A 160 -3.14 0.05 10.97
C VAL A 160 -4.41 -0.79 10.81
N TRP A 161 -4.55 -1.79 11.65
CA TRP A 161 -5.66 -2.74 11.58
C TRP A 161 -6.31 -2.97 12.93
N THR A 162 -7.64 -3.03 12.95
CA THR A 162 -8.43 -3.35 14.13
C THR A 162 -8.98 -4.76 13.99
N PHE A 163 -8.58 -5.65 14.88
CA PHE A 163 -9.07 -7.02 14.97
C PHE A 163 -10.37 -7.06 15.77
N ASN A 164 -11.50 -6.68 15.16
CA ASN A 164 -12.80 -6.61 15.83
C ASN A 164 -13.63 -7.90 15.73
N ARG A 165 -13.01 -8.99 15.33
CA ARG A 165 -13.60 -10.34 15.25
C ARG A 165 -12.61 -11.38 15.73
N PRO A 166 -13.00 -12.33 16.61
CA PRO A 166 -12.15 -13.44 17.00
C PRO A 166 -12.01 -14.45 15.86
N GLY A 167 -10.91 -15.19 15.83
CA GLY A 167 -10.66 -16.21 14.83
C GLY A 167 -9.18 -16.45 14.58
N ASP A 168 -8.92 -17.38 13.67
CA ASP A 168 -7.59 -17.68 13.16
C ASP A 168 -7.48 -17.11 11.74
N PHE A 169 -6.49 -16.23 11.55
CA PHE A 169 -6.21 -15.56 10.29
C PHE A 169 -4.76 -15.75 9.90
N GLU A 170 -4.41 -15.31 8.73
CA GLU A 170 -3.04 -15.38 8.22
C GLU A 170 -2.56 -14.02 7.72
N PHE A 171 -1.28 -13.90 7.51
CA PHE A 171 -0.68 -12.86 6.70
C PHE A 171 0.35 -13.48 5.76
N ALA A 172 0.52 -12.89 4.58
CA ALA A 172 1.36 -13.47 3.54
C ALA A 172 2.00 -12.40 2.65
N CYS A 173 3.05 -12.78 1.94
CA CYS A 173 3.55 -12.07 0.78
C CYS A 173 2.97 -12.73 -0.46
N LEU A 174 2.23 -11.97 -1.26
CA LEU A 174 1.54 -12.45 -2.45
C LEU A 174 2.23 -12.03 -3.76
N VAL A 175 3.42 -11.42 -3.66
CA VAL A 175 4.33 -11.29 -4.81
C VAL A 175 4.50 -12.68 -5.42
N ALA A 176 4.37 -12.77 -6.77
CA ALA A 176 4.36 -14.07 -7.48
C ALA A 176 5.51 -14.97 -7.04
N GLY A 177 5.20 -16.21 -6.71
CA GLY A 177 6.14 -17.22 -6.21
C GLY A 177 6.42 -17.18 -4.71
N HIS A 178 6.27 -16.03 -4.02
CA HIS A 178 6.67 -15.89 -2.62
C HIS A 178 5.74 -16.68 -1.67
N PHE A 179 4.44 -16.66 -1.94
CA PHE A 179 3.46 -17.43 -1.18
C PHE A 179 3.71 -18.93 -1.29
N ALA A 180 3.96 -19.42 -2.51
CA ALA A 180 4.30 -20.82 -2.78
C ALA A 180 5.60 -21.25 -2.09
N ALA A 181 6.59 -20.34 -1.99
CA ALA A 181 7.84 -20.55 -1.26
C ALA A 181 7.66 -20.52 0.27
N GLY A 182 6.43 -20.31 0.76
CA GLY A 182 6.07 -20.37 2.18
C GLY A 182 6.19 -19.05 2.93
N MET A 183 6.20 -17.91 2.25
CA MET A 183 6.25 -16.58 2.88
C MET A 183 4.89 -16.21 3.48
N LYS A 184 4.59 -16.75 4.64
CA LYS A 184 3.33 -16.57 5.36
C LYS A 184 3.50 -16.70 6.86
N GLY A 185 2.56 -16.15 7.61
CA GLY A 185 2.48 -16.25 9.07
C GLY A 185 1.04 -16.37 9.54
N ARG A 186 0.88 -16.56 10.84
CA ARG A 186 -0.42 -16.81 11.49
C ARG A 186 -0.79 -15.71 12.45
N ILE A 187 -2.08 -15.42 12.52
CA ILE A 187 -2.67 -14.49 13.47
C ILE A 187 -3.78 -15.21 14.22
N LYS A 188 -3.69 -15.24 15.55
CA LYS A 188 -4.77 -15.70 16.42
C LYS A 188 -5.41 -14.51 17.11
N VAL A 189 -6.71 -14.33 16.95
CA VAL A 189 -7.49 -13.34 17.68
C VAL A 189 -8.40 -14.06 18.67
N SER A 190 -8.13 -13.90 19.95
CA SER A 190 -8.97 -14.45 21.02
C SER A 190 -10.16 -13.53 21.28
N ALA A 191 -11.32 -14.11 21.61
CA ALA A 191 -12.44 -13.36 22.16
C ALA A 191 -12.03 -12.59 23.43
N ARG A 192 -12.78 -11.52 23.75
CA ARG A 192 -12.60 -10.74 24.98
C ARG A 192 -12.96 -11.52 26.21
#